data_55ace931b56e787346ac11dd5f9110e0
#
_entry.id   55ace931b56e787346ac11dd5f9110e0
#
_cell.length_a   1.000
_cell.length_b   1.000
_cell.length_c   1.000
_cell.angle_alpha   90.00
_cell.angle_beta   90.00
_cell.angle_gamma   90.00
#
_symmetry.space_group_name_H-M   'P 1'
#
loop_
_entity.id
_entity.type
_entity.pdbx_description
1 polymer ?
#
loop_
_entity_poly.entity_id
_entity_poly.type
_entity_poly.pdbx_seq_one_letter_code
_entity_poly.pdbx_strand_id
1 'polypeptide(L)'
;MPPIVTPYIPQTITVHLGPPGSSAENVTVSFPDYVKNVASSEIYPTWEPAALEANILAIISFALNRVYTEFYPSRGYPFQITSETAYDQKFIKGRNTYENIDRMVDELFTTYIRRQGYVEPLSAKFCNGTTTTCDGLSQWGSQALAQEGYSAMDILRYYYGDDIELVTDAPVMGLQQSYPGAPLRRGDRGAEVAQLQTMLNQVSRDFPAIPRLREVDGVFDADTEEAVRAFQEVFGLAADGVVGRATWYKLVYLYVGIRDLAELAGEGQNLYGDALQRLDDGQLAPGSRGRWVQVLQYMLTVLASFYSDIPAPAQDGIYGEDTRQAVLAFQRNQSLPQTGIVDAAVWQALYQAYTGIRDTVVVDGETFPAAILDIS
;
A
#
# COMPACT_ATOMS: atom_id res chain seq x y z
N MET A 1 2.82 1.37 17.47
CA MET A 1 2.39 1.21 16.07
C MET A 1 3.49 1.71 15.18
N PRO A 2 4.02 0.93 14.23
CA PRO A 2 4.86 1.53 13.22
C PRO A 2 4.04 2.60 12.51
N PRO A 3 4.58 3.77 12.21
CA PRO A 3 3.86 4.77 11.48
C PRO A 3 3.55 4.19 10.10
N ILE A 4 2.26 4.06 9.80
CA ILE A 4 1.81 3.88 8.43
C ILE A 4 2.22 5.16 7.71
N VAL A 5 3.24 5.07 6.88
CA VAL A 5 3.63 6.23 6.06
C VAL A 5 2.49 6.45 5.07
N THR A 6 1.68 7.47 5.33
CA THR A 6 0.57 7.82 4.43
C THR A 6 1.16 8.26 3.10
N PRO A 7 0.76 7.66 1.97
CA PRO A 7 1.19 8.13 0.66
C PRO A 7 0.79 9.59 0.44
N TYR A 8 1.62 10.30 -0.26
CA TYR A 8 1.43 11.70 -0.59
C TYR A 8 1.80 11.95 -2.05
N ILE A 9 1.27 13.00 -2.63
CA ILE A 9 1.65 13.47 -3.96
C ILE A 9 2.92 14.30 -3.82
N PRO A 10 4.04 13.96 -4.47
CA PRO A 10 5.23 14.79 -4.42
C PRO A 10 5.02 16.08 -5.20
N GLN A 11 5.48 17.22 -4.70
CA GLN A 11 5.41 18.48 -5.45
C GLN A 11 6.18 18.39 -6.78
N THR A 12 7.30 17.68 -6.74
CA THR A 12 8.16 17.47 -7.92
C THR A 12 8.63 16.03 -8.01
N ILE A 13 8.96 15.58 -9.21
CA ILE A 13 9.53 14.27 -9.49
C ILE A 13 10.76 14.45 -10.38
N THR A 14 11.84 13.71 -10.11
CA THR A 14 13.04 13.70 -10.96
C THR A 14 13.00 12.51 -11.89
N VAL A 15 13.04 12.78 -13.18
CA VAL A 15 12.98 11.83 -14.28
C VAL A 15 14.38 11.65 -14.87
N HIS A 16 14.86 10.43 -14.95
CA HIS A 16 16.07 10.06 -15.69
C HIS A 16 15.74 9.82 -17.17
N LEU A 17 16.39 10.55 -18.07
CA LEU A 17 16.06 10.54 -19.50
C LEU A 17 16.70 9.37 -20.28
N GLY A 18 16.65 8.17 -19.70
CA GLY A 18 17.21 6.95 -20.32
C GLY A 18 17.11 5.74 -19.43
N PRO A 19 17.76 4.62 -19.83
CA PRO A 19 17.86 3.43 -18.99
C PRO A 19 18.53 3.73 -17.63
N PRO A 20 18.16 3.07 -16.52
CA PRO A 20 18.59 3.45 -15.17
C PRO A 20 20.12 3.57 -14.99
N GLY A 21 20.90 2.74 -15.65
CA GLY A 21 22.37 2.74 -15.53
C GLY A 21 23.09 3.62 -16.56
N SER A 22 22.36 4.39 -17.35
CA SER A 22 22.98 5.26 -18.37
C SER A 22 23.47 6.58 -17.76
N SER A 23 24.29 7.31 -18.51
CA SER A 23 24.74 8.67 -18.15
C SER A 23 23.77 9.77 -18.64
N ALA A 24 22.50 9.43 -18.84
CA ALA A 24 21.50 10.39 -19.31
C ALA A 24 21.21 11.48 -18.28
N GLU A 25 20.63 12.58 -18.74
CA GLU A 25 20.25 13.73 -17.92
C GLU A 25 19.14 13.37 -16.94
N ASN A 26 19.17 13.95 -15.74
CA ASN A 26 18.07 13.98 -14.79
C ASN A 26 17.33 15.31 -14.89
N VAL A 27 16.02 15.28 -15.07
CA VAL A 27 15.17 16.47 -15.14
C VAL A 27 14.15 16.45 -14.01
N THR A 28 14.06 17.51 -13.24
CA THR A 28 13.04 17.67 -12.20
C THR A 28 11.91 18.55 -12.72
N VAL A 29 10.69 18.03 -12.62
CA VAL A 29 9.46 18.72 -13.06
C VAL A 29 8.42 18.65 -11.95
N SER A 30 7.36 19.48 -12.03
CA SER A 30 6.22 19.32 -11.12
C SER A 30 5.55 17.96 -11.37
N PHE A 31 4.96 17.37 -10.34
CA PHE A 31 4.30 16.07 -10.50
C PHE A 31 3.12 16.14 -11.50
N PRO A 32 2.24 17.16 -11.47
CA PRO A 32 1.21 17.30 -12.49
C PRO A 32 1.78 17.42 -13.92
N ASP A 33 2.86 18.21 -14.11
CA ASP A 33 3.48 18.35 -15.45
C ASP A 33 4.10 17.04 -15.94
N TYR A 34 4.65 16.23 -15.03
CA TYR A 34 5.09 14.88 -15.33
C TYR A 34 3.93 14.03 -15.86
N VAL A 35 2.80 14.00 -15.14
CA VAL A 35 1.62 13.22 -15.52
C VAL A 35 1.03 13.69 -16.85
N LYS A 36 0.92 15.01 -17.06
CA LYS A 36 0.47 15.61 -18.33
C LYS A 36 1.34 15.18 -19.52
N ASN A 37 2.66 15.23 -19.34
CA ASN A 37 3.62 14.82 -20.34
C ASN A 37 3.50 13.34 -20.69
N VAL A 38 3.47 12.46 -19.67
CA VAL A 38 3.32 11.01 -19.87
C VAL A 38 1.99 10.69 -20.53
N ALA A 39 0.88 11.19 -20.03
CA ALA A 39 -0.44 10.95 -20.61
C ALA A 39 -0.51 11.40 -22.07
N SER A 40 0.02 12.60 -22.36
CA SER A 40 0.11 13.08 -23.76
C SER A 40 1.05 12.26 -24.64
N SER A 41 1.97 11.46 -24.04
CA SER A 41 2.91 10.59 -24.77
C SER A 41 2.39 9.18 -24.98
N GLU A 42 1.47 8.72 -24.14
CA GLU A 42 1.01 7.33 -24.07
C GLU A 42 -0.39 7.14 -24.69
N ILE A 43 -1.28 8.13 -24.56
CA ILE A 43 -2.68 8.01 -24.98
C ILE A 43 -3.10 9.13 -25.92
N TYR A 44 -4.19 8.90 -26.65
CA TYR A 44 -4.68 9.86 -27.65
C TYR A 44 -5.74 10.78 -27.04
N PRO A 45 -5.65 12.12 -27.25
CA PRO A 45 -6.60 13.08 -26.68
C PRO A 45 -8.03 12.94 -27.21
N THR A 46 -8.22 12.18 -28.27
CA THR A 46 -9.52 11.91 -28.92
C THR A 46 -10.24 10.69 -28.35
N TRP A 47 -9.66 10.01 -27.36
CA TRP A 47 -10.29 8.87 -26.71
C TRP A 47 -11.47 9.29 -25.83
N GLU A 48 -12.36 8.32 -25.54
CA GLU A 48 -13.49 8.52 -24.63
C GLU A 48 -13.01 8.99 -23.25
N PRO A 49 -13.74 9.91 -22.61
CA PRO A 49 -13.35 10.46 -21.30
C PRO A 49 -13.05 9.39 -20.24
N ALA A 50 -13.86 8.31 -20.20
CA ALA A 50 -13.65 7.21 -19.25
C ALA A 50 -12.33 6.47 -19.49
N ALA A 51 -11.89 6.33 -20.73
CA ALA A 51 -10.60 5.73 -21.06
C ALA A 51 -9.44 6.67 -20.68
N LEU A 52 -9.57 7.97 -20.96
CA LEU A 52 -8.58 8.97 -20.55
C LEU A 52 -8.39 8.96 -19.03
N GLU A 53 -9.49 9.03 -18.27
CA GLU A 53 -9.50 9.03 -16.82
C GLU A 53 -8.83 7.76 -16.26
N ALA A 54 -9.22 6.57 -16.72
CA ALA A 54 -8.65 5.30 -16.27
C ALA A 54 -7.13 5.23 -16.52
N ASN A 55 -6.67 5.65 -17.70
CA ASN A 55 -5.23 5.67 -18.01
C ASN A 55 -4.47 6.71 -17.17
N ILE A 56 -5.02 7.90 -16.97
CA ILE A 56 -4.39 8.95 -16.13
C ILE A 56 -4.24 8.46 -14.69
N LEU A 57 -5.28 7.84 -14.11
CA LEU A 57 -5.23 7.27 -12.77
C LEU A 57 -4.18 6.15 -12.67
N ALA A 58 -4.04 5.31 -13.70
CA ALA A 58 -2.99 4.30 -13.76
C ALA A 58 -1.59 4.93 -13.81
N ILE A 59 -1.39 5.97 -14.63
CA ILE A 59 -0.13 6.72 -14.73
C ILE A 59 0.26 7.33 -13.39
N ILE A 60 -0.69 8.00 -12.72
CA ILE A 60 -0.48 8.60 -11.39
C ILE A 60 -0.07 7.53 -10.39
N SER A 61 -0.84 6.45 -10.30
CA SER A 61 -0.63 5.39 -9.31
C SER A 61 0.69 4.67 -9.47
N PHE A 62 1.09 4.38 -10.71
CA PHE A 62 2.38 3.77 -11.01
C PHE A 62 3.54 4.70 -10.61
N ALA A 63 3.48 5.98 -10.99
CA ALA A 63 4.52 6.94 -10.62
C ALA A 63 4.62 7.13 -9.11
N LEU A 64 3.48 7.20 -8.41
CA LEU A 64 3.45 7.27 -6.95
C LEU A 64 4.00 6.00 -6.29
N ASN A 65 3.74 4.82 -6.84
CA ASN A 65 4.33 3.59 -6.34
C ASN A 65 5.86 3.65 -6.38
N ARG A 66 6.44 4.15 -7.48
CA ARG A 66 7.91 4.35 -7.60
C ARG A 66 8.45 5.31 -6.55
N VAL A 67 7.73 6.39 -6.26
CA VAL A 67 8.09 7.36 -5.21
C VAL A 67 7.96 6.74 -3.82
N TYR A 68 6.82 6.13 -3.53
CA TYR A 68 6.48 5.56 -2.22
C TYR A 68 7.42 4.42 -1.81
N THR A 69 7.75 3.54 -2.74
CA THR A 69 8.67 2.41 -2.51
C THR A 69 10.14 2.82 -2.55
N GLU A 70 10.44 4.09 -2.82
CA GLU A 70 11.81 4.57 -3.08
C GLU A 70 12.55 3.63 -4.07
N PHE A 71 11.84 3.20 -5.12
CA PHE A 71 12.29 2.14 -6.03
C PHE A 71 13.70 2.37 -6.57
N TYR A 72 14.00 3.55 -7.08
CA TYR A 72 15.32 3.91 -7.57
C TYR A 72 16.26 4.41 -6.47
N PRO A 73 15.85 5.27 -5.54
CA PRO A 73 16.69 5.69 -4.43
C PRO A 73 17.24 4.54 -3.57
N SER A 74 16.44 3.49 -3.32
CA SER A 74 16.88 2.29 -2.57
C SER A 74 17.96 1.47 -3.31
N ARG A 75 18.09 1.69 -4.62
CA ARG A 75 19.13 1.09 -5.50
C ARG A 75 20.32 2.01 -5.71
N GLY A 76 20.36 3.18 -5.05
CA GLY A 76 21.46 4.16 -5.13
C GLY A 76 21.33 5.17 -6.26
N TYR A 77 20.20 5.24 -6.95
CA TYR A 77 19.98 6.22 -8.01
C TYR A 77 19.44 7.55 -7.47
N PRO A 78 19.82 8.71 -8.05
CA PRO A 78 19.39 10.04 -7.58
C PRO A 78 18.10 10.55 -8.24
N PHE A 79 17.24 9.66 -8.73
CA PHE A 79 15.98 9.98 -9.39
C PHE A 79 14.85 9.05 -8.92
N GLN A 80 13.60 9.38 -9.22
CA GLN A 80 12.43 8.62 -8.81
C GLN A 80 11.89 7.71 -9.91
N ILE A 81 12.09 8.08 -11.19
CA ILE A 81 11.50 7.37 -12.34
C ILE A 81 12.37 7.58 -13.59
N THR A 82 12.24 6.70 -14.58
CA THR A 82 12.88 6.85 -15.88
C THR A 82 11.90 7.31 -16.95
N SER A 83 12.41 7.78 -18.11
CA SER A 83 11.62 8.14 -19.29
C SER A 83 11.31 6.97 -20.21
N GLU A 84 11.78 5.76 -19.90
CA GLU A 84 11.77 4.62 -20.81
C GLU A 84 10.65 3.64 -20.48
N THR A 85 9.82 3.33 -21.47
CA THR A 85 8.69 2.38 -21.34
C THR A 85 9.12 0.95 -21.01
N ALA A 86 10.37 0.59 -21.28
CA ALA A 86 10.94 -0.71 -20.88
C ALA A 86 11.11 -0.85 -19.36
N TYR A 87 11.13 0.25 -18.62
CA TYR A 87 11.32 0.29 -17.16
C TYR A 87 10.14 0.92 -16.45
N ASP A 88 9.63 2.05 -16.98
CA ASP A 88 8.58 2.85 -16.35
C ASP A 88 7.59 3.40 -17.39
N GLN A 89 7.57 4.71 -17.64
CA GLN A 89 6.59 5.42 -18.44
C GLN A 89 7.25 6.36 -19.44
N LYS A 90 6.59 6.61 -20.57
CA LYS A 90 7.14 7.44 -21.65
C LYS A 90 7.06 8.93 -21.31
N PHE A 91 8.16 9.47 -20.83
CA PHE A 91 8.32 10.91 -20.64
C PHE A 91 9.19 11.49 -21.79
N ILE A 92 8.76 12.59 -22.41
CA ILE A 92 9.49 13.26 -23.50
C ILE A 92 9.75 14.71 -23.11
N LYS A 93 11.01 15.06 -22.82
CA LYS A 93 11.42 16.41 -22.44
C LYS A 93 11.01 17.43 -23.49
N GLY A 94 10.31 18.48 -23.07
CA GLY A 94 9.88 19.57 -23.94
C GLY A 94 8.69 19.26 -24.88
N ARG A 95 8.00 18.12 -24.66
CA ARG A 95 6.79 17.80 -25.39
C ARG A 95 5.66 18.77 -25.06
N ASN A 96 4.92 19.21 -26.10
CA ASN A 96 3.64 19.87 -25.92
C ASN A 96 2.58 18.86 -25.44
N THR A 97 1.72 19.28 -24.54
CA THR A 97 0.61 18.50 -24.00
C THR A 97 -0.72 18.89 -24.65
N TYR A 98 -1.77 18.14 -24.39
CA TYR A 98 -3.10 18.38 -24.94
C TYR A 98 -4.02 18.98 -23.88
N GLU A 99 -4.73 20.08 -24.19
CA GLU A 99 -5.54 20.85 -23.26
C GLU A 99 -6.58 20.02 -22.48
N ASN A 100 -7.24 19.07 -23.14
CA ASN A 100 -8.22 18.21 -22.48
C ASN A 100 -7.58 17.21 -21.51
N ILE A 101 -6.38 16.69 -21.84
CA ILE A 101 -5.59 15.85 -20.95
C ILE A 101 -5.10 16.69 -19.77
N ASP A 102 -4.57 17.89 -20.02
CA ASP A 102 -4.07 18.79 -18.99
C ASP A 102 -5.14 19.10 -17.94
N ARG A 103 -6.35 19.44 -18.39
CA ARG A 103 -7.48 19.72 -17.49
C ARG A 103 -7.87 18.50 -16.65
N MET A 104 -7.94 17.33 -17.27
CA MET A 104 -8.26 16.09 -16.54
C MET A 104 -7.19 15.73 -15.52
N VAL A 105 -5.91 15.92 -15.85
CA VAL A 105 -4.82 15.72 -14.89
C VAL A 105 -4.93 16.71 -13.74
N ASP A 106 -5.23 17.99 -13.99
CA ASP A 106 -5.39 19.00 -12.95
C ASP A 106 -6.54 18.66 -11.98
N GLU A 107 -7.55 17.94 -12.43
CA GLU A 107 -8.66 17.44 -11.59
C GLU A 107 -8.29 16.16 -10.82
N LEU A 108 -7.41 15.31 -11.36
CA LEU A 108 -7.16 13.97 -10.85
C LEU A 108 -5.82 13.78 -10.14
N PHE A 109 -4.85 14.71 -10.24
CA PHE A 109 -3.48 14.44 -9.81
C PHE A 109 -3.31 14.15 -8.31
N THR A 110 -4.31 14.45 -7.49
CA THR A 110 -4.35 14.09 -6.07
C THR A 110 -5.09 12.77 -5.80
N THR A 111 -5.47 12.06 -6.86
CA THR A 111 -6.19 10.78 -6.77
C THR A 111 -5.32 9.64 -7.26
N TYR A 112 -5.28 8.53 -6.51
CA TYR A 112 -4.54 7.35 -6.93
C TYR A 112 -5.30 6.06 -6.58
N ILE A 113 -4.92 4.96 -7.23
CA ILE A 113 -5.47 3.62 -7.03
C ILE A 113 -4.66 2.93 -5.93
N ARG A 114 -5.33 2.25 -5.01
CA ARG A 114 -4.72 1.28 -4.10
C ARG A 114 -5.57 0.01 -4.03
N ARG A 115 -5.03 -1.07 -3.48
CA ARG A 115 -5.83 -2.21 -3.09
C ARG A 115 -6.53 -1.92 -1.77
N GLN A 116 -7.75 -2.41 -1.62
CA GLN A 116 -8.53 -2.27 -0.39
C GLN A 116 -7.78 -2.89 0.80
N GLY A 117 -7.70 -2.15 1.89
CA GLY A 117 -6.99 -2.59 3.09
C GLY A 117 -5.46 -2.42 3.06
N TYR A 118 -4.89 -1.91 1.95
CA TYR A 118 -3.46 -1.63 1.83
C TYR A 118 -3.17 -0.13 1.74
N VAL A 119 -1.94 0.25 2.07
CA VAL A 119 -1.55 1.68 2.16
C VAL A 119 -0.97 2.18 0.85
N GLU A 120 -0.13 1.36 0.22
CA GLU A 120 0.68 1.79 -0.91
C GLU A 120 -0.15 2.06 -2.17
N PRO A 121 0.28 3.04 -2.97
CA PRO A 121 -0.25 3.21 -4.32
C PRO A 121 -0.03 1.93 -5.14
N LEU A 122 -1.03 1.53 -5.91
CA LEU A 122 -0.94 0.36 -6.77
C LEU A 122 0.19 0.55 -7.80
N SER A 123 1.02 -0.48 -7.99
CA SER A 123 1.93 -0.55 -9.13
C SER A 123 1.12 -0.79 -10.41
N ALA A 124 0.33 0.21 -10.80
CA ALA A 124 -0.67 0.12 -11.86
C ALA A 124 -0.02 0.05 -13.24
N LYS A 125 0.57 -1.10 -13.57
CA LYS A 125 1.21 -1.36 -14.87
C LYS A 125 0.20 -1.22 -16.00
N PHE A 126 0.66 -0.68 -17.13
CA PHE A 126 -0.13 -0.58 -18.35
C PHE A 126 0.77 -0.78 -19.58
N CYS A 127 0.16 -1.09 -20.69
CA CYS A 127 0.83 -1.24 -21.99
C CYS A 127 -0.12 -0.93 -23.15
N ASN A 128 0.42 -0.80 -24.33
CA ASN A 128 -0.36 -0.49 -25.53
C ASN A 128 -1.53 -1.49 -25.73
N GLY A 129 -1.31 -2.78 -25.49
CA GLY A 129 -2.34 -3.83 -25.62
C GLY A 129 -2.54 -4.35 -27.05
N THR A 130 -1.81 -3.82 -28.02
CA THR A 130 -1.84 -4.27 -29.43
C THR A 130 -0.47 -4.77 -29.90
N THR A 131 0.58 -3.98 -29.70
CA THR A 131 1.96 -4.34 -30.06
C THR A 131 2.73 -4.91 -28.87
N THR A 132 2.31 -4.62 -27.66
CA THR A 132 2.87 -5.10 -26.41
C THR A 132 1.73 -5.47 -25.47
N THR A 133 1.81 -6.66 -24.86
CA THR A 133 0.87 -7.12 -23.83
C THR A 133 1.56 -7.19 -22.48
N CYS A 134 0.84 -6.96 -21.40
CA CYS A 134 1.33 -7.03 -20.02
C CYS A 134 0.22 -7.48 -19.07
N ASP A 135 0.60 -7.88 -17.87
CA ASP A 135 -0.33 -8.02 -16.76
C ASP A 135 -0.64 -6.61 -16.24
N GLY A 136 -1.74 -6.02 -16.70
CA GLY A 136 -2.13 -4.66 -16.38
C GLY A 136 -3.11 -4.08 -17.39
N LEU A 137 -3.30 -2.76 -17.35
CA LEU A 137 -4.27 -2.07 -18.19
C LEU A 137 -3.78 -2.05 -19.65
N SER A 138 -4.62 -2.56 -20.56
CA SER A 138 -4.46 -2.36 -21.99
C SER A 138 -5.00 -0.98 -22.37
N GLN A 139 -4.14 -0.10 -22.89
CA GLN A 139 -4.54 1.26 -23.31
C GLN A 139 -5.64 1.22 -24.38
N TRP A 140 -5.46 0.46 -25.45
CA TRP A 140 -6.48 0.29 -26.50
C TRP A 140 -7.70 -0.50 -26.02
N GLY A 141 -7.50 -1.46 -25.12
CA GLY A 141 -8.61 -2.18 -24.49
C GLY A 141 -9.46 -1.27 -23.60
N SER A 142 -8.86 -0.32 -22.89
CA SER A 142 -9.61 0.67 -22.11
C SER A 142 -10.48 1.57 -23.00
N GLN A 143 -9.97 1.97 -24.17
CA GLN A 143 -10.76 2.72 -25.14
C GLN A 143 -11.93 1.90 -25.68
N ALA A 144 -11.72 0.62 -25.98
CA ALA A 144 -12.81 -0.26 -26.43
C ALA A 144 -13.91 -0.41 -25.38
N LEU A 145 -13.53 -0.66 -24.11
CA LEU A 145 -14.49 -0.74 -23.01
C LEU A 145 -15.24 0.58 -22.78
N ALA A 146 -14.56 1.72 -22.89
CA ALA A 146 -15.20 3.03 -22.78
C ALA A 146 -16.23 3.27 -23.88
N GLN A 147 -15.96 2.83 -25.12
CA GLN A 147 -16.90 2.89 -26.23
C GLN A 147 -18.13 1.97 -26.02
N GLU A 148 -17.99 0.91 -25.23
CA GLU A 148 -19.07 0.05 -24.78
C GLU A 148 -19.85 0.61 -23.58
N GLY A 149 -19.44 1.78 -23.06
CA GLY A 149 -20.12 2.51 -21.99
C GLY A 149 -19.63 2.19 -20.57
N TYR A 150 -18.49 1.53 -20.43
CA TYR A 150 -17.87 1.31 -19.13
C TYR A 150 -17.36 2.62 -18.53
N SER A 151 -17.56 2.81 -17.23
CA SER A 151 -16.96 3.93 -16.49
C SER A 151 -15.46 3.73 -16.31
N ALA A 152 -14.73 4.80 -15.93
CA ALA A 152 -13.31 4.69 -15.63
C ALA A 152 -13.03 3.65 -14.53
N MET A 153 -13.87 3.61 -13.48
CA MET A 153 -13.72 2.66 -12.39
C MET A 153 -14.00 1.21 -12.83
N ASP A 154 -14.97 0.99 -13.71
CA ASP A 154 -15.25 -0.35 -14.25
C ASP A 154 -14.07 -0.83 -15.13
N ILE A 155 -13.48 0.07 -15.92
CA ILE A 155 -12.27 -0.22 -16.71
C ILE A 155 -11.10 -0.58 -15.78
N LEU A 156 -10.86 0.19 -14.74
CA LEU A 156 -9.80 -0.09 -13.78
C LEU A 156 -10.01 -1.44 -13.09
N ARG A 157 -11.23 -1.76 -12.66
CA ARG A 157 -11.57 -3.06 -12.05
C ARG A 157 -11.38 -4.21 -13.02
N TYR A 158 -11.74 -4.04 -14.28
CA TYR A 158 -11.55 -5.06 -15.31
C TYR A 158 -10.09 -5.51 -15.42
N TYR A 159 -9.14 -4.57 -15.28
CA TYR A 159 -7.71 -4.88 -15.43
C TYR A 159 -6.98 -5.14 -14.12
N TYR A 160 -7.40 -4.55 -13.02
CA TYR A 160 -6.68 -4.62 -11.75
C TYR A 160 -7.40 -5.41 -10.66
N GLY A 161 -8.64 -5.86 -10.94
CA GLY A 161 -9.48 -6.61 -9.99
C GLY A 161 -10.45 -5.73 -9.22
N ASP A 162 -11.46 -6.37 -8.61
CA ASP A 162 -12.54 -5.68 -7.89
C ASP A 162 -12.11 -5.12 -6.54
N ASP A 163 -10.95 -5.57 -6.03
CA ASP A 163 -10.38 -5.20 -4.75
C ASP A 163 -9.61 -3.89 -4.76
N ILE A 164 -9.79 -3.06 -5.79
CA ILE A 164 -9.20 -1.72 -5.86
C ILE A 164 -10.16 -0.63 -5.38
N GLU A 165 -9.58 0.44 -4.88
CA GLU A 165 -10.29 1.67 -4.52
C GLU A 165 -9.47 2.91 -4.91
N LEU A 166 -10.15 4.05 -5.02
CA LEU A 166 -9.51 5.34 -5.23
C LEU A 166 -9.30 6.06 -3.91
N VAL A 167 -8.10 6.57 -3.70
CA VAL A 167 -7.80 7.53 -2.64
C VAL A 167 -7.84 8.91 -3.28
N THR A 168 -8.75 9.76 -2.82
CA THR A 168 -8.91 11.14 -3.29
C THR A 168 -8.25 12.12 -2.32
N ASP A 169 -7.96 13.32 -2.79
CA ASP A 169 -7.44 14.43 -1.96
C ASP A 169 -6.16 14.08 -1.18
N ALA A 170 -5.30 13.24 -1.77
CA ALA A 170 -4.02 12.92 -1.17
C ALA A 170 -3.18 14.20 -0.95
N PRO A 171 -2.52 14.35 0.22
CA PRO A 171 -1.78 15.56 0.54
C PRO A 171 -0.61 15.79 -0.43
N VAL A 172 -0.42 17.03 -0.87
CA VAL A 172 0.71 17.42 -1.72
C VAL A 172 1.85 17.91 -0.85
N MET A 173 3.00 17.25 -0.93
CA MET A 173 4.15 17.54 -0.06
C MET A 173 5.46 17.59 -0.86
N GLY A 174 6.50 18.23 -0.30
CA GLY A 174 7.85 18.07 -0.83
C GLY A 174 8.30 16.60 -0.77
N LEU A 175 9.17 16.21 -1.69
CA LEU A 175 9.67 14.82 -1.75
C LEU A 175 10.35 14.47 -0.42
N GLN A 176 9.84 13.44 0.24
CA GLN A 176 10.37 12.92 1.49
C GLN A 176 11.30 11.73 1.19
N GLN A 177 12.33 11.55 2.01
CA GLN A 177 13.16 10.36 2.02
C GLN A 177 12.82 9.56 3.29
N SER A 178 12.72 8.24 3.17
CA SER A 178 12.43 7.40 4.35
C SER A 178 13.58 7.36 5.34
N TYR A 179 14.82 7.57 4.88
CA TYR A 179 15.97 7.65 5.77
C TYR A 179 15.86 8.85 6.72
N PRO A 180 16.00 8.65 8.06
CA PRO A 180 15.74 9.68 9.05
C PRO A 180 16.70 10.90 9.02
N GLY A 181 17.71 10.88 8.15
CA GLY A 181 18.71 11.95 8.05
C GLY A 181 19.89 11.80 9.02
N ALA A 182 19.73 11.01 10.07
CA ALA A 182 20.79 10.66 11.02
C ALA A 182 20.82 9.12 11.25
N PRO A 183 22.00 8.53 11.54
CA PRO A 183 22.10 7.11 11.83
C PRO A 183 21.33 6.74 13.09
N LEU A 184 20.57 5.63 13.04
CA LEU A 184 19.92 5.03 14.21
C LEU A 184 20.87 4.05 14.91
N ARG A 185 20.85 4.07 16.24
CA ARG A 185 21.70 3.24 17.10
C ARG A 185 21.04 2.93 18.43
N ARG A 186 21.63 2.04 19.19
CA ARG A 186 21.17 1.70 20.52
C ARG A 186 20.95 2.92 21.41
N GLY A 187 19.77 2.98 22.02
CA GLY A 187 19.28 4.08 22.84
C GLY A 187 18.32 5.01 22.12
N ASP A 188 18.29 5.01 20.78
CA ASP A 188 17.35 5.81 20.01
C ASP A 188 15.92 5.27 20.15
N ARG A 189 14.95 6.17 19.99
CA ARG A 189 13.52 5.86 20.12
C ARG A 189 12.72 6.67 19.10
N GLY A 190 11.60 6.11 18.67
CA GLY A 190 10.65 6.83 17.80
C GLY A 190 10.09 5.98 16.68
N ALA A 191 9.36 6.66 15.82
CA ALA A 191 8.67 6.07 14.68
C ALA A 191 9.63 5.40 13.69
N GLU A 192 10.80 6.00 13.48
CA GLU A 192 11.83 5.51 12.57
C GLU A 192 12.44 4.20 13.08
N VAL A 193 12.56 4.04 14.41
CA VAL A 193 13.01 2.78 15.01
C VAL A 193 11.93 1.71 14.87
N ALA A 194 10.66 2.06 15.06
CA ALA A 194 9.55 1.12 14.86
C ALA A 194 9.46 0.67 13.39
N GLN A 195 9.69 1.57 12.44
CA GLN A 195 9.75 1.24 11.02
C GLN A 195 10.93 0.31 10.72
N LEU A 196 12.11 0.59 11.26
CA LEU A 196 13.28 -0.30 11.17
C LEU A 196 12.97 -1.71 11.68
N GLN A 197 12.41 -1.82 12.90
CA GLN A 197 12.03 -3.09 13.51
C GLN A 197 11.02 -3.88 12.67
N THR A 198 10.04 -3.19 12.09
CA THR A 198 9.05 -3.79 11.18
C THR A 198 9.73 -4.38 9.94
N MET A 199 10.61 -3.62 9.30
CA MET A 199 11.34 -4.07 8.10
C MET A 199 12.28 -5.24 8.44
N LEU A 200 13.01 -5.19 9.56
CA LEU A 200 13.88 -6.28 10.01
C LEU A 200 13.08 -7.57 10.26
N ASN A 201 11.94 -7.48 10.95
CA ASN A 201 11.06 -8.61 11.20
C ASN A 201 10.49 -9.21 9.93
N GLN A 202 10.22 -8.41 8.91
CA GLN A 202 9.78 -8.93 7.63
C GLN A 202 10.91 -9.65 6.89
N VAL A 203 12.10 -9.02 6.83
CA VAL A 203 13.28 -9.61 6.17
C VAL A 203 13.75 -10.89 6.88
N SER A 204 13.65 -10.95 8.22
CA SER A 204 14.04 -12.13 8.99
C SER A 204 13.20 -13.40 8.68
N ARG A 205 12.02 -13.27 8.07
CA ARG A 205 11.22 -14.42 7.66
C ARG A 205 11.91 -15.24 6.57
N ASP A 206 12.54 -14.54 5.63
CA ASP A 206 13.24 -15.17 4.49
C ASP A 206 14.72 -15.38 4.77
N PHE A 207 15.26 -14.66 5.76
CA PHE A 207 16.66 -14.74 6.18
C PHE A 207 16.77 -15.11 7.69
N PRO A 208 16.62 -16.40 8.06
CA PRO A 208 16.59 -16.84 9.46
C PRO A 208 17.86 -16.57 10.26
N ALA A 209 18.98 -16.24 9.62
CA ALA A 209 20.20 -15.80 10.29
C ALA A 209 20.04 -14.44 10.99
N ILE A 210 19.01 -13.67 10.64
CA ILE A 210 18.67 -12.40 11.29
C ILE A 210 17.69 -12.68 12.41
N PRO A 211 18.04 -12.41 13.69
CA PRO A 211 17.13 -12.62 14.81
C PRO A 211 15.83 -11.84 14.65
N ARG A 212 14.71 -12.53 14.85
CA ARG A 212 13.39 -11.89 14.84
C ARG A 212 13.16 -11.16 16.16
N LEU A 213 12.82 -9.90 16.06
CA LEU A 213 12.46 -9.08 17.23
C LEU A 213 11.08 -9.51 17.77
N ARG A 214 10.96 -9.64 19.09
CA ARG A 214 9.73 -10.06 19.77
C ARG A 214 8.67 -8.95 19.73
N GLU A 215 9.12 -7.70 19.80
CA GLU A 215 8.27 -6.52 19.87
C GLU A 215 8.74 -5.47 18.84
N VAL A 216 7.77 -4.72 18.31
CA VAL A 216 7.99 -3.54 17.49
C VAL A 216 7.50 -2.37 18.35
N ASP A 217 8.39 -1.89 19.22
CA ASP A 217 8.08 -0.92 20.26
C ASP A 217 8.68 0.48 20.01
N GLY A 218 9.45 0.61 18.92
CA GLY A 218 10.14 1.84 18.58
C GLY A 218 11.31 2.15 19.52
N VAL A 219 11.87 1.17 20.24
CA VAL A 219 13.04 1.32 21.10
C VAL A 219 14.21 0.54 20.49
N PHE A 220 15.27 1.24 20.12
CA PHE A 220 16.49 0.59 19.64
C PHE A 220 17.29 0.03 20.84
N ASP A 221 16.94 -1.17 21.25
CA ASP A 221 17.55 -1.89 22.37
C ASP A 221 18.69 -2.82 21.90
N ALA A 222 19.13 -3.74 22.79
CA ALA A 222 20.21 -4.69 22.48
C ALA A 222 19.76 -5.72 21.43
N ASP A 223 18.51 -6.16 21.46
CA ASP A 223 17.98 -7.16 20.53
C ASP A 223 17.88 -6.54 19.12
N THR A 224 17.45 -5.27 19.03
CA THR A 224 17.43 -4.52 17.78
C THR A 224 18.85 -4.33 17.22
N GLU A 225 19.84 -4.01 18.06
CA GLU A 225 21.25 -3.89 17.66
C GLU A 225 21.79 -5.22 17.12
N GLU A 226 21.50 -6.34 17.77
CA GLU A 226 21.91 -7.66 17.33
C GLU A 226 21.29 -8.03 15.98
N ALA A 227 19.99 -7.77 15.79
CA ALA A 227 19.31 -7.99 14.52
C ALA A 227 19.91 -7.14 13.39
N VAL A 228 20.27 -5.87 13.66
CA VAL A 228 20.96 -5.00 12.72
C VAL A 228 22.34 -5.53 12.35
N ARG A 229 23.15 -5.98 13.32
CA ARG A 229 24.47 -6.57 13.05
C ARG A 229 24.35 -7.82 12.17
N ALA A 230 23.45 -8.73 12.52
CA ALA A 230 23.19 -9.92 11.74
C ALA A 230 22.72 -9.58 10.30
N PHE A 231 21.86 -8.60 10.15
CA PHE A 231 21.44 -8.08 8.85
C PHE A 231 22.66 -7.57 8.04
N GLN A 232 23.51 -6.75 8.66
CA GLN A 232 24.69 -6.19 8.02
C GLN A 232 25.66 -7.30 7.57
N GLU A 233 25.89 -8.32 8.41
CA GLU A 233 26.73 -9.48 8.08
C GLU A 233 26.18 -10.27 6.89
N VAL A 234 24.87 -10.61 6.92
CA VAL A 234 24.18 -11.37 5.86
C VAL A 234 24.31 -10.67 4.50
N PHE A 235 24.24 -9.34 4.49
CA PHE A 235 24.24 -8.56 3.26
C PHE A 235 25.57 -7.85 2.95
N GLY A 236 26.65 -8.22 3.63
CA GLY A 236 28.00 -7.75 3.33
C GLY A 236 28.22 -6.25 3.61
N LEU A 237 27.50 -5.71 4.58
CA LEU A 237 27.68 -4.34 5.08
C LEU A 237 28.64 -4.31 6.28
N ALA A 238 29.12 -3.13 6.67
CA ALA A 238 29.88 -2.98 7.91
C ALA A 238 28.98 -3.35 9.12
N ALA A 239 29.31 -4.44 9.82
CA ALA A 239 28.52 -4.98 10.92
C ALA A 239 28.78 -4.24 12.24
N ASP A 240 28.49 -2.94 12.28
CA ASP A 240 28.70 -2.06 13.43
C ASP A 240 27.47 -1.90 14.33
N GLY A 241 26.32 -2.44 13.91
CA GLY A 241 25.04 -2.32 14.60
C GLY A 241 24.42 -0.93 14.50
N VAL A 242 24.94 -0.06 13.63
CA VAL A 242 24.44 1.30 13.38
C VAL A 242 23.73 1.35 12.05
N VAL A 243 22.49 1.85 12.02
CA VAL A 243 21.71 1.95 10.79
C VAL A 243 22.00 3.29 10.12
N GLY A 244 23.11 3.35 9.38
CA GLY A 244 23.41 4.44 8.47
C GLY A 244 22.61 4.37 7.16
N ARG A 245 22.81 5.34 6.28
CA ARG A 245 22.10 5.43 5.01
C ARG A 245 22.20 4.15 4.17
N ALA A 246 23.36 3.52 4.09
CA ALA A 246 23.56 2.29 3.33
C ALA A 246 22.76 1.11 3.89
N THR A 247 22.78 0.93 5.21
CA THR A 247 22.01 -0.11 5.90
C THR A 247 20.50 0.12 5.72
N TRP A 248 20.04 1.37 5.89
CA TRP A 248 18.64 1.73 5.72
C TRP A 248 18.13 1.41 4.32
N TYR A 249 18.79 1.92 3.27
CA TYR A 249 18.32 1.69 1.90
C TYR A 249 18.47 0.24 1.43
N LYS A 250 19.46 -0.50 1.95
CA LYS A 250 19.53 -1.93 1.70
C LYS A 250 18.33 -2.67 2.29
N LEU A 251 17.91 -2.26 3.51
CA LEU A 251 16.74 -2.82 4.18
C LEU A 251 15.45 -2.46 3.44
N VAL A 252 15.27 -1.19 3.03
CA VAL A 252 14.13 -0.74 2.21
C VAL A 252 14.04 -1.53 0.91
N TYR A 253 15.15 -1.68 0.20
CA TYR A 253 15.22 -2.44 -1.04
C TYR A 253 14.74 -3.89 -0.87
N LEU A 254 15.22 -4.57 0.18
CA LEU A 254 14.83 -5.95 0.46
C LEU A 254 13.37 -6.05 0.92
N TYR A 255 12.93 -5.15 1.77
CA TYR A 255 11.55 -5.10 2.24
C TYR A 255 10.56 -4.92 1.08
N VAL A 256 10.84 -3.98 0.17
CA VAL A 256 10.02 -3.75 -1.04
C VAL A 256 9.98 -5.00 -1.92
N GLY A 257 11.12 -5.69 -2.08
CA GLY A 257 11.19 -6.91 -2.88
C GLY A 257 10.46 -8.10 -2.25
N ILE A 258 10.65 -8.32 -0.95
CA ILE A 258 10.00 -9.45 -0.22
C ILE A 258 8.48 -9.29 -0.15
N ARG A 259 8.00 -8.05 -0.11
CA ARG A 259 6.57 -7.74 -0.08
C ARG A 259 5.98 -7.50 -1.47
N ASP A 260 6.77 -7.62 -2.51
CA ASP A 260 6.39 -7.34 -3.90
C ASP A 260 5.71 -5.97 -4.09
N LEU A 261 6.03 -4.97 -3.25
CA LEU A 261 5.32 -3.68 -3.22
C LEU A 261 5.33 -2.93 -4.54
N ALA A 262 6.31 -3.20 -5.40
CA ALA A 262 6.43 -2.65 -6.75
C ALA A 262 5.83 -3.55 -7.84
N GLU A 263 5.04 -4.55 -7.48
CA GLU A 263 4.35 -5.47 -8.37
C GLU A 263 2.83 -5.32 -8.26
N LEU A 264 2.07 -5.74 -9.30
CA LEU A 264 0.60 -5.68 -9.29
C LEU A 264 -0.02 -6.59 -8.22
N ALA A 265 0.58 -7.74 -7.99
CA ALA A 265 0.16 -8.73 -7.00
C ALA A 265 0.90 -8.60 -5.67
N GLY A 266 1.41 -7.40 -5.37
CA GLY A 266 2.17 -7.15 -4.14
C GLY A 266 1.34 -7.41 -2.88
N GLU A 267 2.02 -7.96 -1.86
CA GLU A 267 1.43 -8.22 -0.54
C GLU A 267 1.35 -6.96 0.33
N GLY A 268 1.20 -5.80 -0.16
CA GLY A 268 1.09 -4.51 0.48
C GLY A 268 1.24 -4.38 2.01
N GLN A 269 1.44 -3.20 2.49
CA GLN A 269 1.30 -2.90 3.92
C GLN A 269 -0.20 -2.87 4.24
N ASN A 270 -0.68 -3.87 4.93
CA ASN A 270 -2.07 -3.89 5.39
C ASN A 270 -2.32 -2.65 6.27
N LEU A 271 -3.34 -1.85 5.94
CA LEU A 271 -3.78 -0.69 6.74
C LEU A 271 -4.02 -1.05 8.21
N TYR A 272 -4.35 -2.30 8.42
CA TYR A 272 -4.68 -2.84 9.74
C TYR A 272 -3.54 -3.69 10.32
N GLY A 273 -2.54 -4.10 9.54
CA GLY A 273 -1.31 -4.78 9.91
C GLY A 273 -1.31 -5.53 11.24
N ASP A 274 -0.18 -5.53 11.92
CA ASP A 274 -0.05 -6.07 13.28
C ASP A 274 -0.92 -5.32 14.32
N ALA A 275 -1.44 -4.14 13.98
CA ALA A 275 -2.37 -3.41 14.83
C ALA A 275 -3.72 -4.13 14.99
N LEU A 276 -4.15 -4.93 14.00
CA LEU A 276 -5.32 -5.80 14.17
C LEU A 276 -5.06 -7.00 15.09
N GLN A 277 -3.80 -7.37 15.30
CA GLN A 277 -3.46 -8.47 16.19
C GLN A 277 -3.59 -8.09 17.66
N ARG A 278 -3.61 -6.79 18.00
CA ARG A 278 -3.66 -6.31 19.39
C ARG A 278 -4.72 -5.21 19.53
N LEU A 279 -5.49 -5.31 20.59
CA LEU A 279 -6.42 -4.27 21.01
C LEU A 279 -5.65 -3.31 21.94
N ASP A 280 -5.38 -2.08 21.48
CA ASP A 280 -4.54 -1.12 22.21
C ASP A 280 -5.18 -0.60 23.52
N ASP A 281 -6.51 -0.60 23.65
CA ASP A 281 -7.25 -0.03 24.78
C ASP A 281 -7.77 -1.08 25.80
N GLY A 282 -7.19 -2.25 25.82
CA GLY A 282 -7.47 -3.29 26.78
C GLY A 282 -8.76 -4.08 26.55
N GLN A 283 -9.90 -3.47 26.23
CA GLN A 283 -11.16 -4.16 25.90
C GLN A 283 -12.16 -3.25 25.21
N LEU A 284 -13.05 -3.85 24.38
CA LEU A 284 -14.24 -3.19 23.84
C LEU A 284 -15.49 -3.78 24.50
N ALA A 285 -16.41 -2.91 24.93
CA ALA A 285 -17.63 -3.26 25.64
C ALA A 285 -18.79 -2.38 25.15
N PRO A 286 -20.05 -2.71 25.50
CA PRO A 286 -21.19 -1.83 25.22
C PRO A 286 -20.94 -0.40 25.66
N GLY A 287 -21.14 0.54 24.73
CA GLY A 287 -20.83 1.97 24.93
C GLY A 287 -19.46 2.42 24.41
N SER A 288 -18.53 1.51 24.10
CA SER A 288 -17.27 1.84 23.39
C SER A 288 -17.56 2.47 22.03
N ARG A 289 -16.70 3.41 21.59
CA ARG A 289 -16.87 4.14 20.32
C ARG A 289 -15.52 4.31 19.62
N GLY A 290 -15.58 4.50 18.31
CA GLY A 290 -14.43 4.86 17.47
C GLY A 290 -13.91 3.73 16.62
N ARG A 291 -12.71 3.93 16.06
CA ARG A 291 -12.08 3.07 15.04
C ARG A 291 -12.04 1.59 15.40
N TRP A 292 -11.67 1.25 16.61
CA TRP A 292 -11.55 -0.15 17.03
C TRP A 292 -12.91 -0.87 17.07
N VAL A 293 -14.00 -0.14 17.35
CA VAL A 293 -15.35 -0.68 17.25
C VAL A 293 -15.73 -0.92 15.78
N GLN A 294 -15.39 0.00 14.87
CA GLN A 294 -15.62 -0.23 13.43
C GLN A 294 -14.87 -1.44 12.92
N VAL A 295 -13.61 -1.60 13.30
CA VAL A 295 -12.80 -2.79 12.94
C VAL A 295 -13.44 -4.08 13.46
N LEU A 296 -13.91 -4.08 14.72
CA LEU A 296 -14.64 -5.19 15.30
C LEU A 296 -15.90 -5.51 14.49
N GLN A 297 -16.72 -4.50 14.20
CA GLN A 297 -17.95 -4.63 13.43
C GLN A 297 -17.68 -5.16 12.02
N TYR A 298 -16.62 -4.70 11.38
CA TYR A 298 -16.19 -5.22 10.09
C TYR A 298 -15.82 -6.70 10.14
N MET A 299 -14.94 -7.11 11.07
CA MET A 299 -14.57 -8.52 11.22
C MET A 299 -15.80 -9.40 11.48
N LEU A 300 -16.72 -8.96 12.35
CA LEU A 300 -17.97 -9.67 12.63
C LEU A 300 -18.87 -9.76 11.40
N THR A 301 -18.95 -8.72 10.57
CA THR A 301 -19.73 -8.72 9.32
C THR A 301 -19.18 -9.73 8.32
N VAL A 302 -17.85 -9.80 8.18
CA VAL A 302 -17.20 -10.80 7.34
C VAL A 302 -17.49 -12.21 7.86
N LEU A 303 -17.33 -12.43 9.17
CA LEU A 303 -17.62 -13.72 9.79
C LEU A 303 -19.11 -14.13 9.64
N ALA A 304 -20.04 -13.17 9.71
CA ALA A 304 -21.46 -13.39 9.51
C ALA A 304 -21.81 -13.96 8.12
N SER A 305 -20.97 -13.70 7.11
CA SER A 305 -21.15 -14.26 5.76
C SER A 305 -20.82 -15.76 5.69
N PHE A 306 -20.11 -16.31 6.68
CA PHE A 306 -19.70 -17.72 6.76
C PHE A 306 -20.37 -18.48 7.89
N TYR A 307 -20.69 -17.79 8.99
CA TYR A 307 -21.31 -18.38 10.17
C TYR A 307 -22.72 -17.84 10.32
N SER A 308 -23.71 -18.61 9.92
CA SER A 308 -25.13 -18.20 9.88
C SER A 308 -25.72 -17.84 11.24
N ASP A 309 -25.08 -18.21 12.34
CA ASP A 309 -25.47 -17.90 13.71
C ASP A 309 -24.86 -16.58 14.26
N ILE A 310 -23.96 -15.96 13.50
CA ILE A 310 -23.39 -14.63 13.83
C ILE A 310 -24.17 -13.57 13.06
N PRO A 311 -24.90 -12.66 13.72
CA PRO A 311 -25.56 -11.56 13.03
C PRO A 311 -24.54 -10.49 12.60
N ALA A 312 -24.73 -9.91 11.41
CA ALA A 312 -23.90 -8.78 10.95
C ALA A 312 -24.32 -7.49 11.66
N PRO A 313 -23.42 -6.87 12.46
CA PRO A 313 -23.73 -5.59 13.11
C PRO A 313 -23.64 -4.42 12.13
N ALA A 314 -24.28 -3.28 12.47
CA ALA A 314 -24.03 -2.02 11.77
C ALA A 314 -22.58 -1.58 11.97
N GLN A 315 -21.93 -1.07 10.90
CA GLN A 315 -20.54 -0.62 10.93
C GLN A 315 -20.46 0.90 11.21
N ASP A 316 -21.04 1.31 12.33
CA ASP A 316 -21.20 2.73 12.73
C ASP A 316 -20.14 3.22 13.75
N GLY A 317 -19.25 2.32 14.17
CA GLY A 317 -18.24 2.62 15.19
C GLY A 317 -18.81 2.81 16.60
N ILE A 318 -20.04 2.35 16.85
CA ILE A 318 -20.68 2.41 18.17
C ILE A 318 -20.95 0.97 18.64
N TYR A 319 -20.35 0.58 19.76
CA TYR A 319 -20.63 -0.73 20.36
C TYR A 319 -22.05 -0.72 20.97
N GLY A 320 -23.04 -0.93 20.11
CA GLY A 320 -24.45 -1.03 20.45
C GLY A 320 -24.89 -2.44 20.81
N GLU A 321 -26.19 -2.66 20.95
CA GLU A 321 -26.74 -3.97 21.27
C GLU A 321 -26.57 -4.97 20.11
N ASP A 322 -26.64 -4.53 18.85
CA ASP A 322 -26.37 -5.34 17.66
C ASP A 322 -24.92 -5.87 17.64
N THR A 323 -23.95 -5.00 17.92
CA THR A 323 -22.53 -5.40 18.05
C THR A 323 -22.36 -6.39 19.21
N ARG A 324 -23.02 -6.15 20.34
CA ARG A 324 -22.99 -7.06 21.49
C ARG A 324 -23.53 -8.45 21.15
N GLN A 325 -24.67 -8.52 20.45
CA GLN A 325 -25.25 -9.79 20.02
C GLN A 325 -24.35 -10.55 19.07
N ALA A 326 -23.69 -9.86 18.13
CA ALA A 326 -22.72 -10.46 17.23
C ALA A 326 -21.50 -11.02 17.99
N VAL A 327 -20.98 -10.28 18.99
CA VAL A 327 -19.87 -10.75 19.84
C VAL A 327 -20.27 -11.97 20.68
N LEU A 328 -21.47 -11.97 21.29
CA LEU A 328 -21.98 -13.13 22.04
C LEU A 328 -22.13 -14.35 21.16
N ALA A 329 -22.63 -14.19 19.92
CA ALA A 329 -22.75 -15.27 18.95
C ALA A 329 -21.37 -15.79 18.55
N PHE A 330 -20.42 -14.91 18.30
CA PHE A 330 -19.03 -15.30 18.01
C PHE A 330 -18.40 -16.05 19.19
N GLN A 331 -18.50 -15.52 20.39
CA GLN A 331 -17.98 -16.15 21.61
C GLN A 331 -18.56 -17.58 21.78
N ARG A 332 -19.86 -17.75 21.56
CA ARG A 332 -20.51 -19.07 21.59
C ARG A 332 -19.97 -19.99 20.51
N ASN A 333 -19.87 -19.50 19.27
CA ASN A 333 -19.35 -20.27 18.14
C ASN A 333 -17.92 -20.77 18.38
N GLN A 334 -17.06 -19.93 18.98
CA GLN A 334 -15.68 -20.26 19.30
C GLN A 334 -15.50 -20.92 20.69
N SER A 335 -16.58 -21.29 21.38
CA SER A 335 -16.54 -21.88 22.74
C SER A 335 -15.82 -21.00 23.77
N LEU A 336 -15.89 -19.68 23.59
CA LEU A 336 -15.35 -18.70 24.52
C LEU A 336 -16.42 -18.29 25.58
N PRO A 337 -16.00 -17.73 26.73
CA PRO A 337 -16.94 -17.18 27.72
C PRO A 337 -17.84 -16.09 27.09
N GLN A 338 -19.17 -16.27 27.17
CA GLN A 338 -20.16 -15.38 26.55
C GLN A 338 -20.37 -14.12 27.42
N THR A 339 -19.40 -13.23 27.43
CA THR A 339 -19.43 -11.99 28.22
C THR A 339 -20.03 -10.80 27.46
N GLY A 340 -20.03 -10.85 26.11
CA GLY A 340 -20.33 -9.70 25.27
C GLY A 340 -19.28 -8.59 25.39
N ILE A 341 -18.07 -8.92 25.87
CA ILE A 341 -16.91 -8.03 25.96
C ILE A 341 -15.82 -8.61 25.09
N VAL A 342 -15.11 -7.76 24.37
CA VAL A 342 -13.97 -8.13 23.53
C VAL A 342 -12.71 -7.72 24.28
N ASP A 343 -12.13 -8.66 25.00
CA ASP A 343 -10.79 -8.56 25.58
C ASP A 343 -9.73 -9.03 24.57
N ALA A 344 -8.46 -9.03 24.98
CA ALA A 344 -7.36 -9.44 24.11
C ALA A 344 -7.51 -10.88 23.58
N ALA A 345 -8.08 -11.81 24.38
CA ALA A 345 -8.27 -13.19 23.95
C ALA A 345 -9.39 -13.32 22.90
N VAL A 346 -10.51 -12.64 23.12
CA VAL A 346 -11.63 -12.58 22.17
C VAL A 346 -11.18 -11.88 20.89
N TRP A 347 -10.43 -10.79 20.98
CA TRP A 347 -9.88 -10.07 19.83
C TRP A 347 -8.96 -10.97 19.01
N GLN A 348 -8.06 -11.68 19.65
CA GLN A 348 -7.14 -12.61 18.98
C GLN A 348 -7.90 -13.74 18.24
N ALA A 349 -8.95 -14.29 18.86
CA ALA A 349 -9.79 -15.30 18.25
C ALA A 349 -10.56 -14.75 17.03
N LEU A 350 -11.12 -13.53 17.16
CA LEU A 350 -11.77 -12.83 16.04
C LEU A 350 -10.81 -12.61 14.87
N TYR A 351 -9.61 -12.12 15.17
CA TYR A 351 -8.59 -11.90 14.15
C TYR A 351 -8.16 -13.20 13.45
N GLN A 352 -7.94 -14.27 14.18
CA GLN A 352 -7.61 -15.57 13.62
C GLN A 352 -8.73 -16.16 12.76
N ALA A 353 -9.98 -16.05 13.21
CA ALA A 353 -11.13 -16.50 12.43
C ALA A 353 -11.29 -15.69 11.14
N TYR A 354 -11.13 -14.36 11.22
CA TYR A 354 -11.18 -13.45 10.09
C TYR A 354 -10.07 -13.74 9.06
N THR A 355 -8.81 -13.88 9.51
CA THR A 355 -7.68 -14.17 8.61
C THR A 355 -7.80 -15.57 7.99
N GLY A 356 -8.27 -16.56 8.75
CA GLY A 356 -8.50 -17.90 8.23
C GLY A 356 -9.52 -17.94 7.08
N ILE A 357 -10.57 -17.11 7.16
CA ILE A 357 -11.55 -16.96 6.07
C ILE A 357 -10.91 -16.24 4.87
N ARG A 358 -10.22 -15.13 5.11
CA ARG A 358 -9.54 -14.37 4.06
C ARG A 358 -8.55 -15.23 3.27
N ASP A 359 -7.75 -16.03 3.96
CA ASP A 359 -6.72 -16.85 3.34
C ASP A 359 -7.32 -18.05 2.58
N THR A 360 -8.52 -18.53 2.97
CA THR A 360 -9.21 -19.65 2.28
C THR A 360 -9.88 -19.19 0.98
N VAL A 361 -10.35 -17.96 0.93
CA VAL A 361 -11.07 -17.41 -0.24
C VAL A 361 -10.13 -17.03 -1.38
N VAL A 362 -8.90 -16.66 -1.09
CA VAL A 362 -7.87 -16.41 -2.11
C VAL A 362 -7.53 -17.66 -2.92
N VAL A 363 -7.77 -18.86 -2.38
CA VAL A 363 -7.48 -20.15 -3.05
C VAL A 363 -8.52 -20.51 -4.12
N ASP A 364 -9.76 -20.05 -4.02
CA ASP A 364 -10.86 -20.47 -4.91
C ASP A 364 -11.29 -19.44 -5.96
N GLY A 365 -10.63 -18.30 -6.07
CA GLY A 365 -10.90 -17.28 -7.10
C GLY A 365 -12.25 -16.56 -6.97
N GLU A 366 -12.99 -16.76 -5.88
CA GLU A 366 -14.18 -15.97 -5.57
C GLU A 366 -13.80 -14.70 -4.79
N THR A 367 -13.95 -13.56 -5.47
CA THR A 367 -13.73 -12.25 -4.88
C THR A 367 -14.78 -11.95 -3.82
N PHE A 368 -14.34 -11.69 -2.60
CA PHE A 368 -15.19 -11.15 -1.55
C PHE A 368 -15.68 -9.75 -1.94
N PRO A 369 -16.97 -9.44 -1.70
CA PRO A 369 -17.38 -8.06 -1.67
C PRO A 369 -16.68 -7.39 -0.47
N ALA A 370 -15.59 -6.69 -0.74
CA ALA A 370 -14.92 -5.92 0.29
C ALA A 370 -15.86 -4.82 0.79
N ALA A 371 -16.31 -4.94 2.02
CA ALA A 371 -17.00 -3.87 2.69
C ALA A 371 -16.01 -2.72 2.85
N ILE A 372 -16.31 -1.60 2.25
CA ILE A 372 -15.50 -0.39 2.27
C ILE A 372 -15.50 0.13 3.71
N LEU A 373 -14.37 0.05 4.36
CA LEU A 373 -14.11 0.82 5.56
C LEU A 373 -13.61 2.20 5.12
N ASP A 374 -14.54 3.13 4.96
CA ASP A 374 -14.20 4.55 4.91
C ASP A 374 -13.77 4.95 6.33
N ILE A 375 -12.45 4.96 6.54
CA ILE A 375 -11.85 5.32 7.83
C ILE A 375 -11.17 6.66 7.62
N SER A 376 -12.01 7.72 7.48
CA SER A 376 -11.55 9.11 7.58
C SER A 376 -11.29 9.50 9.04
#